data_ac3c298d1df7e643fcab8d611674194f
#
_entry.id   ac3c298d1df7e643fcab8d611674194f
#
_cell.length_a   1.000
_cell.length_b   1.000
_cell.length_c   1.000
_cell.angle_alpha   90.00
_cell.angle_beta   90.00
_cell.angle_gamma   90.00
#
_symmetry.space_group_name_H-M   'P 1'
#
loop_
_entity.id
_entity.type
_entity.pdbx_description
1 polymer ?
#
loop_
_entity_poly.entity_id
_entity_poly.type
_entity_poly.pdbx_seq_one_letter_code
_entity_poly.pdbx_strand_id
1 'polypeptide(L)'
;MATDSRSSNVKFRAQQVVRRAWEWQQARLAAVGTMPVLGICIFMMLISGRTLQIITIGAGLIVAVWLALFLGREFKRGVLPGLAAGFFPLFMATGAEMVWHSCSAEGCVSWCVPACIAGGATGGALLSWSARRRQWPLSQLLVGAWISILCGALGCSCVGYSGIAGMLAGLAIPTAPVLIQYALRPATSS
;
A
#
# COMPACT_ATOMS: atom_id res chain seq x y z
N MET A 1 10.74 42.49 -36.39
CA MET A 1 10.48 42.11 -34.98
C MET A 1 9.23 41.23 -34.74
N ALA A 2 8.47 40.81 -35.75
CA ALA A 2 7.20 40.03 -35.59
C ALA A 2 7.39 38.49 -35.67
N THR A 3 8.55 37.97 -36.00
CA THR A 3 8.81 36.54 -36.22
C THR A 3 9.07 35.76 -34.92
N ASP A 4 9.46 36.44 -33.85
CA ASP A 4 9.88 35.79 -32.59
C ASP A 4 8.68 35.37 -31.72
N SER A 5 7.56 36.11 -31.76
CA SER A 5 6.35 35.77 -30.97
C SER A 5 5.61 34.53 -31.50
N ARG A 6 5.76 34.21 -32.79
CA ARG A 6 5.12 33.04 -33.40
C ARG A 6 5.83 31.74 -33.04
N SER A 7 7.16 31.77 -32.93
CA SER A 7 7.97 30.62 -32.57
C SER A 7 7.79 30.22 -31.09
N SER A 8 7.61 31.21 -30.19
CA SER A 8 7.37 30.99 -28.78
C SER A 8 6.00 30.35 -28.53
N ASN A 9 4.95 30.76 -29.25
CA ASN A 9 3.61 30.17 -29.15
C ASN A 9 3.55 28.74 -29.65
N VAL A 10 4.28 28.40 -30.71
CA VAL A 10 4.34 27.03 -31.22
C VAL A 10 5.05 26.10 -30.22
N LYS A 11 6.18 26.54 -29.62
CA LYS A 11 6.89 25.79 -28.59
C LYS A 11 6.04 25.54 -27.33
N PHE A 12 5.29 26.57 -26.90
CA PHE A 12 4.41 26.45 -25.74
C PHE A 12 3.27 25.44 -25.97
N ARG A 13 2.63 25.48 -27.15
CA ARG A 13 1.58 24.52 -27.52
C ARG A 13 2.14 23.10 -27.63
N ALA A 14 3.33 22.91 -28.21
CA ALA A 14 3.96 21.61 -28.31
C ALA A 14 4.27 21.02 -26.92
N GLN A 15 4.78 21.84 -25.98
CA GLN A 15 5.02 21.42 -24.60
C GLN A 15 3.72 21.01 -23.87
N GLN A 16 2.61 21.74 -24.09
CA GLN A 16 1.32 21.38 -23.50
C GLN A 16 0.78 20.04 -24.03
N VAL A 17 0.92 19.78 -25.32
CA VAL A 17 0.47 18.51 -25.92
C VAL A 17 1.27 17.33 -25.38
N VAL A 18 2.60 17.48 -25.32
CA VAL A 18 3.49 16.44 -24.77
C VAL A 18 3.18 16.17 -23.29
N ARG A 19 2.98 17.22 -22.51
CA ARG A 19 2.61 17.12 -21.09
C ARG A 19 1.28 16.39 -20.90
N ARG A 20 0.25 16.72 -21.66
CA ARG A 20 -1.06 16.04 -21.60
C ARG A 20 -0.96 14.57 -22.02
N ALA A 21 -0.22 14.26 -23.07
CA ALA A 21 0.00 12.89 -23.49
C ALA A 21 0.71 12.06 -22.40
N TRP A 22 1.70 12.67 -21.73
CA TRP A 22 2.40 12.03 -20.62
C TRP A 22 1.49 11.81 -19.39
N GLU A 23 0.68 12.80 -19.02
CA GLU A 23 -0.30 12.70 -17.93
C GLU A 23 -1.34 11.59 -18.21
N TRP A 24 -1.82 11.50 -19.46
CA TRP A 24 -2.75 10.45 -19.89
C TRP A 24 -2.13 9.04 -19.79
N GLN A 25 -0.90 8.90 -20.22
CA GLN A 25 -0.19 7.62 -20.13
C GLN A 25 0.06 7.22 -18.68
N GLN A 26 0.40 8.17 -17.82
CA GLN A 26 0.53 7.93 -16.38
C GLN A 26 -0.80 7.50 -15.74
N ALA A 27 -1.89 8.18 -16.07
CA ALA A 27 -3.22 7.86 -15.56
C ALA A 27 -3.68 6.44 -15.98
N ARG A 28 -3.43 6.05 -17.23
CA ARG A 28 -3.72 4.69 -17.72
C ARG A 28 -2.90 3.62 -16.98
N LEU A 29 -1.61 3.85 -16.78
CA LEU A 29 -0.76 2.94 -16.03
C LEU A 29 -1.20 2.82 -14.56
N ALA A 30 -1.61 3.93 -13.94
CA ALA A 30 -2.16 3.95 -12.61
C ALA A 30 -3.47 3.15 -12.53
N ALA A 31 -4.37 3.33 -13.50
CA ALA A 31 -5.64 2.59 -13.56
C ALA A 31 -5.41 1.08 -13.72
N VAL A 32 -4.51 0.65 -14.59
CA VAL A 32 -4.16 -0.77 -14.75
C VAL A 32 -3.52 -1.33 -13.47
N GLY A 33 -2.66 -0.53 -12.82
CA GLY A 33 -2.01 -0.92 -11.56
C GLY A 33 -2.97 -1.05 -10.37
N THR A 34 -4.14 -0.40 -10.41
CA THR A 34 -5.19 -0.51 -9.37
C THR A 34 -6.16 -1.68 -9.60
N MET A 35 -6.20 -2.28 -10.79
CA MET A 35 -7.09 -3.42 -11.10
C MET A 35 -6.96 -4.61 -10.14
N PRO A 36 -5.74 -5.11 -9.79
CA PRO A 36 -5.62 -6.21 -8.83
C PRO A 36 -6.15 -5.84 -7.45
N VAL A 37 -5.98 -4.58 -7.01
CA VAL A 37 -6.52 -4.09 -5.74
C VAL A 37 -8.05 -4.11 -5.76
N LEU A 38 -8.65 -3.68 -6.85
CA LEU A 38 -10.11 -3.73 -7.04
C LEU A 38 -10.63 -5.17 -7.00
N GLY A 39 -9.92 -6.11 -7.64
CA GLY A 39 -10.23 -7.53 -7.58
C GLY A 39 -10.20 -8.08 -6.15
N ILE A 40 -9.20 -7.73 -5.35
CA ILE A 40 -9.11 -8.11 -3.94
C ILE A 40 -10.28 -7.53 -3.13
N CYS A 41 -10.62 -6.25 -3.34
CA CYS A 41 -11.75 -5.61 -2.64
C CYS A 41 -13.08 -6.29 -2.97
N ILE A 42 -13.34 -6.62 -4.24
CA ILE A 42 -14.55 -7.34 -4.66
C ILE A 42 -14.58 -8.73 -4.02
N PHE A 43 -13.46 -9.46 -4.06
CA PHE A 43 -13.34 -10.77 -3.46
C PHE A 43 -13.64 -10.74 -1.96
N MET A 44 -13.08 -9.76 -1.23
CA MET A 44 -13.35 -9.59 0.19
C MET A 44 -14.80 -9.19 0.49
N MET A 45 -15.45 -8.41 -0.38
CA MET A 45 -16.88 -8.10 -0.24
C MET A 45 -17.77 -9.34 -0.34
N LEU A 46 -17.42 -10.27 -1.24
CA LEU A 46 -18.20 -11.50 -1.44
C LEU A 46 -18.09 -12.46 -0.25
N ILE A 47 -16.95 -12.43 0.47
CA ILE A 47 -16.70 -13.35 1.60
C ILE A 47 -17.16 -12.76 2.94
N SER A 48 -16.91 -11.49 3.22
CA SER A 48 -16.98 -10.93 4.59
C SER A 48 -18.33 -10.40 5.05
N GLY A 49 -19.31 -10.19 4.18
CA GLY A 49 -20.64 -9.65 4.55
C GLY A 49 -20.65 -8.23 5.16
N ARG A 50 -19.50 -7.65 5.56
CA ARG A 50 -19.34 -6.30 6.14
C ARG A 50 -19.03 -5.25 5.07
N THR A 51 -20.00 -4.98 4.22
CA THR A 51 -19.82 -4.18 2.99
C THR A 51 -19.30 -2.76 3.25
N LEU A 52 -19.83 -2.05 4.26
CA LEU A 52 -19.47 -0.63 4.48
C LEU A 52 -18.00 -0.44 4.89
N GLN A 53 -17.47 -1.29 5.78
CA GLN A 53 -16.11 -1.19 6.27
C GLN A 53 -15.10 -1.55 5.16
N ILE A 54 -15.40 -2.55 4.35
CA ILE A 54 -14.58 -2.96 3.22
C ILE A 54 -14.56 -1.88 2.13
N ILE A 55 -15.72 -1.23 1.86
CA ILE A 55 -15.81 -0.13 0.90
C ILE A 55 -14.91 1.04 1.35
N THR A 56 -14.98 1.44 2.61
CA THR A 56 -14.19 2.60 3.10
C THR A 56 -12.69 2.33 3.06
N ILE A 57 -12.24 1.18 3.57
CA ILE A 57 -10.81 0.81 3.56
C ILE A 57 -10.34 0.54 2.13
N GLY A 58 -11.13 -0.15 1.32
CA GLY A 58 -10.83 -0.46 -0.08
C GLY A 58 -10.73 0.79 -0.95
N ALA A 59 -11.65 1.74 -0.78
CA ALA A 59 -11.59 3.04 -1.46
C ALA A 59 -10.32 3.81 -1.05
N GLY A 60 -9.99 3.83 0.24
CA GLY A 60 -8.75 4.41 0.74
C GLY A 60 -7.50 3.78 0.10
N LEU A 61 -7.47 2.45 -0.01
CA LEU A 61 -6.37 1.73 -0.64
C LEU A 61 -6.25 2.04 -2.14
N ILE A 62 -7.37 2.06 -2.87
CA ILE A 62 -7.41 2.40 -4.30
C ILE A 62 -6.88 3.82 -4.51
N VAL A 63 -7.36 4.79 -3.71
CA VAL A 63 -6.90 6.18 -3.79
C VAL A 63 -5.41 6.29 -3.45
N ALA A 64 -4.94 5.61 -2.40
CA ALA A 64 -3.53 5.63 -2.00
C ALA A 64 -2.62 5.06 -3.09
N VAL A 65 -2.98 3.91 -3.67
CA VAL A 65 -2.22 3.28 -4.77
C VAL A 65 -2.25 4.17 -6.01
N TRP A 66 -3.42 4.72 -6.36
CA TRP A 66 -3.56 5.61 -7.50
C TRP A 66 -2.71 6.87 -7.35
N LEU A 67 -2.77 7.53 -6.20
CA LEU A 67 -1.95 8.70 -5.89
C LEU A 67 -0.45 8.38 -5.94
N ALA A 68 -0.03 7.25 -5.34
CA ALA A 68 1.36 6.83 -5.37
C ALA A 68 1.86 6.56 -6.79
N LEU A 69 1.02 5.98 -7.65
CA LEU A 69 1.35 5.75 -9.05
C LEU A 69 1.33 7.03 -9.89
N PHE A 70 0.47 8.00 -9.53
CA PHE A 70 0.35 9.28 -10.23
C PHE A 70 1.45 10.28 -9.85
N LEU A 71 1.81 10.35 -8.56
CA LEU A 71 2.79 11.31 -8.01
C LEU A 71 4.23 11.10 -8.49
N GLY A 72 4.56 9.98 -9.14
CA GLY A 72 5.81 9.88 -9.85
C GLY A 72 6.62 8.59 -9.70
N ARG A 73 7.77 8.58 -10.39
CA ARG A 73 8.66 7.41 -10.49
C ARG A 73 9.19 6.92 -9.15
N GLU A 74 9.38 7.83 -8.20
CA GLU A 74 9.95 7.49 -6.90
C GLU A 74 8.98 6.65 -6.07
N PHE A 75 7.69 7.00 -6.07
CA PHE A 75 6.67 6.30 -5.28
C PHE A 75 6.29 4.93 -5.86
N LYS A 76 6.37 4.75 -7.19
CA LYS A 76 6.07 3.47 -7.87
C LYS A 76 6.89 2.29 -7.33
N ARG A 77 8.13 2.54 -6.92
CA ARG A 77 9.02 1.48 -6.41
C ARG A 77 8.59 0.94 -5.05
N GLY A 78 7.85 1.74 -4.24
CA GLY A 78 7.31 1.32 -2.95
C GLY A 78 5.97 0.59 -3.04
N VAL A 79 5.18 0.83 -4.11
CA VAL A 79 3.82 0.29 -4.25
C VAL A 79 3.80 -1.23 -4.31
N LEU A 80 4.58 -1.83 -5.21
CA LEU A 80 4.59 -3.29 -5.39
C LEU A 80 5.05 -4.05 -4.15
N PRO A 81 6.16 -3.68 -3.49
CA PRO A 81 6.55 -4.33 -2.23
C PRO A 81 5.57 -4.03 -1.09
N GLY A 82 4.93 -2.87 -1.08
CA GLY A 82 3.88 -2.54 -0.11
C GLY A 82 2.65 -3.42 -0.26
N LEU A 83 2.18 -3.64 -1.48
CA LEU A 83 1.10 -4.58 -1.78
C LEU A 83 1.50 -6.02 -1.42
N ALA A 84 2.70 -6.47 -1.80
CA ALA A 84 3.21 -7.80 -1.45
C ALA A 84 3.29 -7.98 0.06
N ALA A 85 3.79 -6.99 0.80
CA ALA A 85 3.86 -7.04 2.26
C ALA A 85 2.47 -7.06 2.91
N GLY A 86 1.50 -6.31 2.37
CA GLY A 86 0.12 -6.27 2.84
C GLY A 86 -0.68 -7.54 2.49
N PHE A 87 -0.25 -8.29 1.48
CA PHE A 87 -0.88 -9.55 1.11
C PHE A 87 -0.69 -10.64 2.18
N PHE A 88 0.44 -10.64 2.90
CA PHE A 88 0.69 -11.62 3.95
C PHE A 88 -0.34 -11.57 5.09
N PRO A 89 -0.59 -10.43 5.75
CA PRO A 89 -1.63 -10.36 6.79
C PRO A 89 -3.03 -10.62 6.25
N LEU A 90 -3.33 -10.21 5.02
CA LEU A 90 -4.60 -10.53 4.36
C LEU A 90 -4.77 -12.05 4.22
N PHE A 91 -3.75 -12.74 3.68
CA PHE A 91 -3.80 -14.18 3.44
C PHE A 91 -3.81 -14.99 4.74
N MET A 92 -3.03 -14.58 5.74
CA MET A 92 -3.01 -15.24 7.05
C MET A 92 -4.34 -15.11 7.78
N ALA A 93 -5.00 -13.94 7.71
CA ALA A 93 -6.30 -13.71 8.34
C ALA A 93 -7.38 -14.55 7.66
N THR A 94 -7.48 -14.53 6.32
CA THR A 94 -8.47 -15.33 5.57
C THR A 94 -8.20 -16.83 5.68
N GLY A 95 -6.94 -17.25 5.70
CA GLY A 95 -6.56 -18.64 5.89
C GLY A 95 -6.93 -19.15 7.30
N ALA A 96 -6.74 -18.34 8.32
CA ALA A 96 -7.17 -18.67 9.68
C ALA A 96 -8.69 -18.86 9.79
N GLU A 97 -9.47 -18.02 9.13
CA GLU A 97 -10.93 -18.19 9.06
C GLU A 97 -11.35 -19.51 8.38
N MET A 98 -10.70 -19.89 7.27
CA MET A 98 -11.05 -21.09 6.52
C MET A 98 -10.68 -22.38 7.26
N VAL A 99 -9.59 -22.38 8.01
CA VAL A 99 -9.08 -23.58 8.71
C VAL A 99 -9.77 -23.77 10.07
N TRP A 100 -10.11 -22.69 10.78
CA TRP A 100 -10.69 -22.73 12.11
C TRP A 100 -12.17 -22.32 12.17
N HIS A 101 -13.00 -22.85 11.25
CA HIS A 101 -14.45 -22.64 11.25
C HIS A 101 -15.20 -23.22 12.46
N SER A 102 -14.53 -23.85 13.41
CA SER A 102 -15.11 -24.34 14.66
C SER A 102 -15.13 -23.30 15.79
N CYS A 103 -15.27 -22.03 15.43
CA CYS A 103 -15.42 -20.98 16.42
C CYS A 103 -16.79 -21.06 17.10
N SER A 104 -16.85 -21.60 18.33
CA SER A 104 -17.90 -21.28 19.25
C SER A 104 -17.80 -19.81 19.66
N ALA A 105 -18.94 -19.14 19.95
CA ALA A 105 -19.04 -17.71 20.16
C ALA A 105 -18.05 -17.09 21.18
N GLU A 106 -17.35 -17.90 21.95
CA GLU A 106 -16.41 -17.48 23.00
C GLU A 106 -14.93 -17.68 22.68
N GLY A 107 -14.59 -18.44 21.62
CA GLY A 107 -13.19 -18.89 21.37
C GLY A 107 -12.48 -18.31 20.14
N CYS A 108 -13.18 -17.59 19.25
CA CYS A 108 -12.61 -17.13 17.98
C CYS A 108 -11.55 -16.03 18.08
N VAL A 109 -11.61 -15.21 19.12
CA VAL A 109 -10.75 -14.02 19.26
C VAL A 109 -9.29 -14.38 19.49
N SER A 110 -9.01 -15.57 20.04
CA SER A 110 -7.67 -15.95 20.50
C SER A 110 -6.67 -16.23 19.36
N TRP A 111 -7.10 -16.74 18.22
CA TRP A 111 -6.18 -17.16 17.12
C TRP A 111 -6.03 -16.12 16.01
N CYS A 112 -7.04 -15.29 15.76
CA CYS A 112 -6.98 -14.27 14.72
C CYS A 112 -5.98 -13.16 15.04
N VAL A 113 -5.86 -12.75 16.31
CA VAL A 113 -4.89 -11.73 16.72
C VAL A 113 -3.44 -12.18 16.51
N PRO A 114 -3.00 -13.38 16.97
CA PRO A 114 -1.68 -13.91 16.63
C PRO A 114 -1.43 -14.02 15.12
N ALA A 115 -2.42 -14.44 14.33
CA ALA A 115 -2.30 -14.51 12.88
C ALA A 115 -2.08 -13.14 12.25
N CYS A 116 -2.80 -12.10 12.72
CA CYS A 116 -2.59 -10.72 12.26
C CYS A 116 -1.21 -10.18 12.67
N ILE A 117 -0.73 -10.48 13.87
CA ILE A 117 0.63 -10.11 14.32
C ILE A 117 1.69 -10.82 13.47
N ALA A 118 1.56 -12.12 13.23
CA ALA A 118 2.49 -12.88 12.41
C ALA A 118 2.50 -12.37 10.95
N GLY A 119 1.32 -12.12 10.38
CA GLY A 119 1.17 -11.53 9.05
C GLY A 119 1.78 -10.13 8.95
N GLY A 120 1.57 -9.28 9.96
CA GLY A 120 2.19 -7.96 10.06
C GLY A 120 3.71 -8.04 10.16
N ALA A 121 4.24 -8.96 10.99
CA ALA A 121 5.67 -9.16 11.17
C ALA A 121 6.36 -9.66 9.89
N THR A 122 5.76 -10.60 9.18
CA THR A 122 6.29 -11.09 7.88
C THR A 122 6.26 -10.00 6.82
N GLY A 123 5.15 -9.24 6.72
CA GLY A 123 5.04 -8.09 5.82
C GLY A 123 6.05 -6.99 6.14
N GLY A 124 6.21 -6.65 7.41
CA GLY A 124 7.19 -5.67 7.88
C GLY A 124 8.64 -6.11 7.64
N ALA A 125 8.94 -7.40 7.84
CA ALA A 125 10.25 -7.97 7.53
C ALA A 125 10.57 -7.89 6.03
N LEU A 126 9.61 -8.20 5.15
CA LEU A 126 9.74 -8.08 3.71
C LEU A 126 10.00 -6.64 3.27
N LEU A 127 9.25 -5.67 3.81
CA LEU A 127 9.46 -4.25 3.57
C LEU A 127 10.83 -3.80 4.01
N SER A 128 11.23 -4.14 5.23
CA SER A 128 12.53 -3.80 5.82
C SER A 128 13.70 -4.36 5.02
N TRP A 129 13.58 -5.61 4.61
CA TRP A 129 14.57 -6.27 3.77
C TRP A 129 14.69 -5.62 2.38
N SER A 130 13.54 -5.30 1.75
CA SER A 130 13.48 -4.61 0.46
C SER A 130 14.08 -3.22 0.54
N ALA A 131 13.77 -2.46 1.60
CA ALA A 131 14.30 -1.12 1.83
C ALA A 131 15.83 -1.13 2.01
N ARG A 132 16.37 -2.08 2.79
CA ARG A 132 17.81 -2.24 2.99
C ARG A 132 18.54 -2.64 1.72
N ARG A 133 18.01 -3.63 0.98
CA ARG A 133 18.65 -4.09 -0.27
C ARG A 133 18.69 -3.02 -1.35
N ARG A 134 17.63 -2.23 -1.47
CA ARG A 134 17.49 -1.24 -2.55
C ARG A 134 17.83 0.17 -2.10
N GLN A 135 18.23 0.37 -0.85
CA GLN A 135 18.54 1.67 -0.25
C GLN A 135 17.44 2.72 -0.55
N TRP A 136 16.21 2.38 -0.25
CA TRP A 136 15.07 3.25 -0.51
C TRP A 136 15.17 4.54 0.26
N PRO A 137 14.75 5.69 -0.30
CA PRO A 137 14.52 6.88 0.48
C PRO A 137 13.33 6.65 1.44
N LEU A 138 13.32 7.39 2.54
CA LEU A 138 12.28 7.28 3.58
C LEU A 138 10.87 7.40 3.01
N SER A 139 10.66 8.25 2.00
CA SER A 139 9.38 8.44 1.32
C SER A 139 8.84 7.15 0.70
N GLN A 140 9.68 6.35 0.05
CA GLN A 140 9.28 5.07 -0.56
C GLN A 140 8.92 4.03 0.51
N LEU A 141 9.66 3.99 1.61
CA LEU A 141 9.37 3.11 2.75
C LEU A 141 8.03 3.47 3.39
N LEU A 142 7.76 4.76 3.61
CA LEU A 142 6.50 5.23 4.19
C LEU A 142 5.30 4.91 3.28
N VAL A 143 5.42 5.11 1.98
CA VAL A 143 4.36 4.75 1.02
C VAL A 143 4.13 3.24 1.01
N GLY A 144 5.19 2.44 1.00
CA GLY A 144 5.08 0.97 1.07
C GLY A 144 4.42 0.50 2.37
N ALA A 145 4.80 1.08 3.51
CA ALA A 145 4.21 0.79 4.81
C ALA A 145 2.73 1.18 4.85
N TRP A 146 2.37 2.36 4.34
CA TRP A 146 0.98 2.83 4.29
C TRP A 146 0.09 1.93 3.45
N ILE A 147 0.55 1.53 2.25
CA ILE A 147 -0.16 0.59 1.38
C ILE A 147 -0.29 -0.78 2.06
N SER A 148 0.76 -1.25 2.72
CA SER A 148 0.74 -2.52 3.46
C SER A 148 -0.28 -2.50 4.60
N ILE A 149 -0.37 -1.39 5.34
CA ILE A 149 -1.35 -1.19 6.42
C ILE A 149 -2.77 -1.25 5.87
N LEU A 150 -3.07 -0.52 4.80
CA LEU A 150 -4.41 -0.50 4.21
C LEU A 150 -4.81 -1.87 3.64
N CYS A 151 -3.89 -2.54 2.95
CA CYS A 151 -4.11 -3.87 2.40
C CYS A 151 -4.33 -4.91 3.51
N GLY A 152 -3.49 -4.90 4.55
CA GLY A 152 -3.62 -5.79 5.70
C GLY A 152 -4.88 -5.52 6.54
N ALA A 153 -5.28 -4.25 6.67
CA ALA A 153 -6.50 -3.86 7.37
C ALA A 153 -7.76 -4.43 6.71
N LEU A 154 -7.77 -4.62 5.38
CA LEU A 154 -8.85 -5.31 4.69
C LEU A 154 -9.02 -6.75 5.18
N GLY A 155 -7.92 -7.49 5.38
CA GLY A 155 -7.97 -8.86 5.90
C GLY A 155 -8.34 -8.93 7.38
N CYS A 156 -7.83 -7.99 8.19
CA CYS A 156 -8.06 -7.97 9.64
C CYS A 156 -9.41 -7.33 10.03
N SER A 157 -10.19 -6.81 9.08
CA SER A 157 -11.49 -6.16 9.34
C SER A 157 -12.53 -7.12 9.93
N CYS A 158 -12.43 -8.42 9.69
CA CYS A 158 -13.28 -9.46 10.29
C CYS A 158 -13.12 -9.56 11.81
N VAL A 159 -11.91 -9.28 12.33
CA VAL A 159 -11.59 -9.33 13.78
C VAL A 159 -11.84 -7.98 14.47
N GLY A 160 -12.07 -6.93 13.71
CA GLY A 160 -12.29 -5.57 14.23
C GLY A 160 -10.98 -4.86 14.59
N TYR A 161 -11.08 -3.90 15.52
CA TYR A 161 -9.95 -3.04 15.89
C TYR A 161 -8.73 -3.78 16.49
N SER A 162 -8.99 -4.88 17.22
CA SER A 162 -7.91 -5.68 17.82
C SER A 162 -7.02 -6.36 16.78
N GLY A 163 -7.60 -6.81 15.66
CA GLY A 163 -6.84 -7.37 14.54
C GLY A 163 -5.96 -6.34 13.85
N ILE A 164 -6.50 -5.14 13.63
CA ILE A 164 -5.74 -4.01 13.04
C ILE A 164 -4.59 -3.60 13.97
N ALA A 165 -4.84 -3.47 15.27
CA ALA A 165 -3.81 -3.14 16.25
C ALA A 165 -2.70 -4.21 16.30
N GLY A 166 -3.06 -5.49 16.30
CA GLY A 166 -2.11 -6.61 16.23
C GLY A 166 -1.24 -6.57 14.97
N MET A 167 -1.85 -6.32 13.81
CA MET A 167 -1.13 -6.17 12.55
C MET A 167 -0.17 -4.98 12.57
N LEU A 168 -0.60 -3.82 13.08
CA LEU A 168 0.25 -2.63 13.21
C LEU A 168 1.44 -2.89 14.13
N ALA A 169 1.22 -3.55 15.27
CA ALA A 169 2.29 -3.95 16.18
C ALA A 169 3.28 -4.91 15.51
N GLY A 170 2.76 -5.92 14.81
CA GLY A 170 3.56 -6.86 14.03
C GLY A 170 4.42 -6.16 12.97
N LEU A 171 3.84 -5.23 12.22
CA LEU A 171 4.56 -4.48 11.18
C LEU A 171 5.60 -3.51 11.77
N ALA A 172 5.30 -2.87 12.91
CA ALA A 172 6.17 -1.91 13.56
C ALA A 172 7.48 -2.56 14.05
N ILE A 173 7.42 -3.76 14.63
CA ILE A 173 8.58 -4.45 15.20
C ILE A 173 9.75 -4.57 14.20
N PRO A 174 9.59 -5.16 13.00
CA PRO A 174 10.69 -5.30 12.04
C PRO A 174 11.01 -4.01 11.28
N THR A 175 10.09 -3.02 11.21
CA THR A 175 10.34 -1.75 10.52
C THR A 175 11.00 -0.71 11.42
N ALA A 176 10.82 -0.78 12.74
CA ALA A 176 11.41 0.15 13.70
C ALA A 176 12.94 0.31 13.56
N PRO A 177 13.76 -0.76 13.50
CA PRO A 177 15.22 -0.61 13.38
C PRO A 177 15.63 0.07 12.07
N VAL A 178 14.84 -0.09 11.00
CA VAL A 178 15.11 0.60 9.73
C VAL A 178 14.80 2.09 9.87
N LEU A 179 13.67 2.44 10.47
CA LEU A 179 13.29 3.84 10.70
C LEU A 179 14.28 4.56 11.62
N ILE A 180 14.76 3.88 12.68
CA ILE A 180 15.79 4.42 13.58
C ILE A 180 17.08 4.68 12.81
N GLN A 181 17.51 3.77 11.93
CA GLN A 181 18.69 3.98 11.07
C GLN A 181 18.54 5.19 10.15
N TYR A 182 17.35 5.46 9.62
CA TYR A 182 17.09 6.66 8.82
C TYR A 182 17.11 7.93 9.67
N ALA A 183 16.58 7.88 10.89
CA ALA A 183 16.57 9.03 11.81
C ALA A 183 17.98 9.38 12.30
N LEU A 184 18.85 8.39 12.47
CA LEU A 184 20.22 8.57 12.93
C LEU A 184 21.21 8.91 11.81
N ARG A 185 20.83 8.81 10.54
CA ARG A 185 21.69 9.27 9.43
C ARG A 185 21.77 10.80 9.50
N PRO A 186 22.97 11.39 9.73
CA PRO A 186 23.13 12.84 9.65
C PRO A 186 22.68 13.28 8.26
N ALA A 187 21.92 14.38 8.21
CA ALA A 187 21.55 15.04 6.95
C ALA A 187 22.85 15.55 6.30
N THR A 188 23.56 14.66 5.61
CA THR A 188 24.68 15.05 4.76
C THR A 188 24.06 15.88 3.65
N SER A 189 24.29 17.19 3.77
CA SER A 189 23.89 18.24 2.83
C SER A 189 24.09 17.78 1.38
N SER A 190 22.97 17.69 0.67
CA SER A 190 22.93 17.68 -0.79
C SER A 190 23.29 19.04 -1.36
#